data_c0b39b8672517ac49b46533549f0dcb6
#
_entry.id   c0b39b8672517ac49b46533549f0dcb6
#
_cell.length_a   1.000
_cell.length_b   1.000
_cell.length_c   1.000
_cell.angle_alpha   90.00
_cell.angle_beta   90.00
_cell.angle_gamma   90.00
#
_symmetry.space_group_name_H-M   'P 1'
#
loop_
_entity.id
_entity.type
_entity.pdbx_description
1 polymer ?
#
loop_
_entity_poly.entity_id
_entity_poly.type
_entity_poly.pdbx_seq_one_letter_code
_entity_poly.pdbx_strand_id
1 'polypeptide(L)'
;MKHPRKHTALLFIVLGITALLLLVIDMATGDTYIPVSKVWAVLTGGECDEMTRNILLSIRFIRVIVAALIGVALSVSGLQMQTVFQNPLADPYLLGVSSGAGLGVALFILGAPLLGWSEFPLLQSLGIVGSGWIGTAVILLGVAVISRKVKNILGVL
;
A
#
# COMPACT_ATOMS: atom_id res chain seq x y z
N MET A 1 -28.33 -1.16 -27.80
CA MET A 1 -27.24 -1.73 -27.00
C MET A 1 -27.69 -1.76 -25.54
N LYS A 2 -28.20 -2.90 -25.07
CA LYS A 2 -28.70 -3.11 -23.69
C LYS A 2 -27.87 -4.19 -23.01
N HIS A 3 -27.34 -3.83 -21.85
CA HIS A 3 -26.93 -4.60 -20.68
C HIS A 3 -25.49 -5.10 -20.54
N PRO A 4 -24.68 -4.31 -19.78
CA PRO A 4 -23.77 -4.92 -18.84
C PRO A 4 -24.12 -4.66 -17.37
N ARG A 5 -25.13 -3.83 -17.04
CA ARG A 5 -25.37 -3.38 -15.64
C ARG A 5 -25.54 -4.51 -14.60
N LYS A 6 -26.23 -5.62 -14.95
CA LYS A 6 -26.44 -6.71 -14.00
C LYS A 6 -25.18 -7.55 -13.76
N HIS A 7 -24.42 -7.84 -14.82
CA HIS A 7 -23.16 -8.59 -14.71
C HIS A 7 -22.08 -7.77 -14.02
N THR A 8 -22.03 -6.46 -14.27
CA THR A 8 -21.08 -5.56 -13.60
C THR A 8 -21.38 -5.45 -12.11
N ALA A 9 -22.65 -5.29 -11.73
CA ALA A 9 -23.05 -5.25 -10.32
C ALA A 9 -22.71 -6.58 -9.61
N LEU A 10 -22.97 -7.72 -10.25
CA LEU A 10 -22.62 -9.01 -9.71
C LEU A 10 -21.10 -9.16 -9.50
N LEU A 11 -20.30 -8.72 -10.46
CA LEU A 11 -18.83 -8.73 -10.33
C LEU A 11 -18.35 -7.89 -9.13
N PHE A 12 -18.88 -6.69 -8.94
CA PHE A 12 -18.52 -5.86 -7.79
C PHE A 12 -18.94 -6.49 -6.46
N ILE A 13 -20.12 -7.13 -6.41
CA ILE A 13 -20.57 -7.83 -5.20
C ILE A 13 -19.64 -9.03 -4.91
N VAL A 14 -19.31 -9.83 -5.90
CA VAL A 14 -18.41 -10.98 -5.75
C VAL A 14 -17.02 -10.51 -5.30
N LEU A 15 -16.46 -9.47 -5.93
CA LEU A 15 -15.17 -8.90 -5.54
C LEU A 15 -15.19 -8.34 -4.11
N GLY A 16 -16.27 -7.66 -3.73
CA GLY A 16 -16.43 -7.14 -2.37
C GLY A 16 -16.51 -8.25 -1.32
N ILE A 17 -17.29 -9.30 -1.59
CA ILE A 17 -17.39 -10.47 -0.69
C ILE A 17 -16.02 -11.17 -0.60
N THR A 18 -15.34 -11.37 -1.73
CA THR A 18 -14.02 -12.01 -1.75
C THR A 18 -13.00 -11.18 -0.96
N ALA A 19 -12.99 -9.86 -1.13
CA ALA A 19 -12.12 -8.98 -0.37
C ALA A 19 -12.38 -9.08 1.13
N LEU A 20 -13.66 -9.07 1.55
CA LEU A 20 -14.04 -9.22 2.96
C LEU A 20 -13.60 -10.57 3.55
N LEU A 21 -13.79 -11.66 2.80
CA LEU A 21 -13.33 -12.99 3.21
C LEU A 21 -11.81 -13.03 3.36
N LEU A 22 -11.06 -12.45 2.42
CA LEU A 22 -9.61 -12.39 2.49
C LEU A 22 -9.12 -11.57 3.70
N LEU A 23 -9.77 -10.45 4.04
CA LEU A 23 -9.46 -9.67 5.23
C LEU A 23 -9.66 -10.48 6.52
N VAL A 24 -10.75 -11.26 6.60
CA VAL A 24 -11.01 -12.15 7.77
C VAL A 24 -9.98 -13.27 7.85
N ILE A 25 -9.62 -13.87 6.71
CA ILE A 25 -8.60 -14.92 6.64
C ILE A 25 -7.23 -14.34 7.08
N ASP A 26 -6.86 -13.16 6.62
CA ASP A 26 -5.61 -12.50 7.01
C ASP A 26 -5.55 -12.22 8.52
N MET A 27 -6.68 -11.84 9.13
CA MET A 27 -6.78 -11.72 10.58
C MET A 27 -6.63 -13.05 11.33
N ALA A 28 -7.06 -14.16 10.76
CA ALA A 28 -6.95 -15.50 11.36
C ALA A 28 -5.57 -16.12 11.15
N THR A 29 -4.90 -15.81 10.04
CA THR A 29 -3.60 -16.35 9.66
C THR A 29 -2.44 -15.42 10.08
N GLY A 30 -1.29 -15.98 10.36
CA GLY A 30 -0.08 -15.26 10.80
C GLY A 30 0.87 -16.24 11.45
N ASP A 31 1.91 -15.75 12.13
CA ASP A 31 2.89 -16.59 12.82
C ASP A 31 2.24 -17.54 13.85
N THR A 32 1.12 -17.12 14.41
CA THR A 32 0.27 -17.95 15.30
C THR A 32 -1.12 -18.04 14.68
N TYR A 33 -1.64 -19.24 14.50
CA TYR A 33 -3.02 -19.43 14.05
C TYR A 33 -3.99 -19.04 15.15
N ILE A 34 -4.90 -18.11 14.85
CA ILE A 34 -5.99 -17.71 15.74
C ILE A 34 -7.31 -18.14 15.08
N PRO A 35 -8.10 -19.00 15.74
CA PRO A 35 -9.39 -19.41 15.20
C PRO A 35 -10.31 -18.22 14.88
N VAL A 36 -11.03 -18.30 13.77
CA VAL A 36 -11.96 -17.25 13.33
C VAL A 36 -13.00 -16.92 14.40
N SER A 37 -13.38 -17.89 15.25
CA SER A 37 -14.27 -17.68 16.40
C SER A 37 -13.71 -16.68 17.41
N LYS A 38 -12.39 -16.73 17.67
CA LYS A 38 -11.71 -15.75 18.55
C LYS A 38 -11.61 -14.39 17.88
N VAL A 39 -11.34 -14.34 16.57
CA VAL A 39 -11.36 -13.10 15.81
C VAL A 39 -12.73 -12.41 15.92
N TRP A 40 -13.79 -13.18 15.73
CA TRP A 40 -15.17 -12.68 15.87
C TRP A 40 -15.48 -12.22 17.28
N ALA A 41 -15.10 -13.00 18.31
CA ALA A 41 -15.28 -12.62 19.70
C ALA A 41 -14.60 -11.27 20.03
N VAL A 42 -13.36 -11.06 19.58
CA VAL A 42 -12.65 -9.80 19.82
C VAL A 42 -13.33 -8.63 19.10
N LEU A 43 -13.78 -8.81 17.84
CA LEU A 43 -14.44 -7.75 17.07
C LEU A 43 -15.83 -7.38 17.64
N THR A 44 -16.51 -8.32 18.27
CA THR A 44 -17.84 -8.10 18.89
C THR A 44 -17.78 -7.77 20.40
N GLY A 45 -16.58 -7.64 20.98
CA GLY A 45 -16.41 -7.32 22.39
C GLY A 45 -16.59 -8.52 23.33
N GLY A 46 -16.54 -9.76 22.81
CA GLY A 46 -16.61 -10.99 23.61
C GLY A 46 -15.35 -11.27 24.41
N GLU A 47 -15.43 -12.27 25.29
CA GLU A 47 -14.31 -12.70 26.12
C GLU A 47 -13.21 -13.36 25.29
N CYS A 48 -11.98 -12.88 25.47
CA CYS A 48 -10.77 -13.42 24.87
C CYS A 48 -9.59 -13.14 25.80
N ASP A 49 -8.58 -14.00 25.75
CA ASP A 49 -7.33 -13.77 26.48
C ASP A 49 -6.64 -12.48 26.02
N GLU A 50 -6.08 -11.71 26.97
CA GLU A 50 -5.46 -10.40 26.69
C GLU A 50 -4.37 -10.47 25.63
N MET A 51 -3.58 -11.53 25.61
CA MET A 51 -2.52 -11.69 24.62
C MET A 51 -3.09 -11.81 23.22
N THR A 52 -4.08 -12.66 23.00
CA THR A 52 -4.75 -12.80 21.70
C THR A 52 -5.44 -11.51 21.28
N ARG A 53 -6.10 -10.81 22.21
CA ARG A 53 -6.75 -9.54 21.94
C ARG A 53 -5.75 -8.48 21.49
N ASN A 54 -4.61 -8.36 22.17
CA ASN A 54 -3.56 -7.41 21.79
C ASN A 54 -2.96 -7.73 20.45
N ILE A 55 -2.68 -9.01 20.12
CA ILE A 55 -2.19 -9.41 18.80
C ILE A 55 -3.20 -9.05 17.73
N LEU A 56 -4.48 -9.34 17.93
CA LEU A 56 -5.51 -9.06 16.95
C LEU A 56 -5.71 -7.56 16.71
N LEU A 57 -5.83 -6.76 17.77
CA LEU A 57 -6.16 -5.33 17.64
C LEU A 57 -4.93 -4.47 17.32
N SER A 58 -3.80 -4.71 17.95
CA SER A 58 -2.63 -3.84 17.83
C SER A 58 -1.71 -4.20 16.64
N ILE A 59 -1.77 -5.43 16.15
CA ILE A 59 -0.90 -5.89 15.08
C ILE A 59 -1.71 -6.23 13.84
N ARG A 60 -2.63 -7.21 13.92
CA ARG A 60 -3.30 -7.75 12.75
C ARG A 60 -4.34 -6.81 12.16
N PHE A 61 -5.17 -6.22 13.01
CA PHE A 61 -6.20 -5.27 12.56
C PHE A 61 -5.59 -4.04 11.87
N ILE A 62 -4.51 -3.50 12.44
CA ILE A 62 -3.79 -2.38 11.82
C ILE A 62 -3.20 -2.81 10.47
N ARG A 63 -2.59 -4.00 10.39
CA ARG A 63 -2.04 -4.54 9.13
C ARG A 63 -3.10 -4.66 8.05
N VAL A 64 -4.26 -5.22 8.38
CA VAL A 64 -5.40 -5.38 7.47
C VAL A 64 -5.89 -4.04 6.93
N ILE A 65 -6.06 -3.05 7.81
CA ILE A 65 -6.47 -1.68 7.40
C ILE A 65 -5.42 -1.07 6.46
N VAL A 66 -4.15 -1.15 6.83
CA VAL A 66 -3.06 -0.59 6.01
C VAL A 66 -3.01 -1.28 4.65
N ALA A 67 -3.13 -2.62 4.59
CA ALA A 67 -3.15 -3.36 3.33
C ALA A 67 -4.34 -2.93 2.44
N ALA A 68 -5.53 -2.77 3.03
CA ALA A 68 -6.71 -2.29 2.31
C ALA A 68 -6.50 -0.87 1.74
N LEU A 69 -5.97 0.05 2.55
CA LEU A 69 -5.68 1.43 2.12
C LEU A 69 -4.62 1.48 1.01
N ILE A 70 -3.57 0.67 1.12
CA ILE A 70 -2.55 0.56 0.07
C ILE A 70 -3.18 0.02 -1.22
N GLY A 71 -4.01 -1.01 -1.14
CA GLY A 71 -4.70 -1.57 -2.31
C GLY A 71 -5.59 -0.55 -3.01
N VAL A 72 -6.36 0.25 -2.25
CA VAL A 72 -7.18 1.35 -2.79
C VAL A 72 -6.30 2.41 -3.45
N ALA A 73 -5.24 2.84 -2.78
CA ALA A 73 -4.32 3.86 -3.30
C ALA A 73 -3.65 3.41 -4.60
N LEU A 74 -3.18 2.17 -4.67
CA LEU A 74 -2.57 1.59 -5.87
C LEU A 74 -3.58 1.46 -7.02
N SER A 75 -4.82 1.06 -6.73
CA SER A 75 -5.87 0.94 -7.74
C SER A 75 -6.22 2.30 -8.36
N VAL A 76 -6.37 3.34 -7.54
CA VAL A 76 -6.64 4.71 -8.00
C VAL A 76 -5.45 5.25 -8.79
N SER A 77 -4.23 5.09 -8.29
CA SER A 77 -3.01 5.52 -8.95
C SER A 77 -2.82 4.82 -10.31
N GLY A 78 -3.04 3.50 -10.36
CA GLY A 78 -2.97 2.73 -11.60
C GLY A 78 -3.99 3.21 -12.63
N LEU A 79 -5.25 3.43 -12.22
CA LEU A 79 -6.29 3.95 -13.12
C LEU A 79 -5.94 5.34 -13.66
N GLN A 80 -5.40 6.23 -12.81
CA GLN A 80 -4.96 7.55 -13.23
C GLN A 80 -3.84 7.46 -14.27
N MET A 81 -2.83 6.59 -14.04
CA MET A 81 -1.74 6.37 -14.98
C MET A 81 -2.24 5.86 -16.33
N GLN A 82 -3.10 4.83 -16.33
CA GLN A 82 -3.69 4.29 -17.54
C GLN A 82 -4.48 5.34 -18.33
N THR A 83 -5.19 6.22 -17.62
CA THR A 83 -5.99 7.29 -18.24
C THR A 83 -5.09 8.38 -18.82
N VAL A 84 -4.06 8.82 -18.11
CA VAL A 84 -3.14 9.88 -18.55
C VAL A 84 -2.33 9.44 -19.76
N PHE A 85 -1.80 8.21 -19.73
CA PHE A 85 -1.00 7.68 -20.83
C PHE A 85 -1.84 7.03 -21.94
N GLN A 86 -3.16 6.95 -21.77
CA GLN A 86 -4.08 6.25 -22.68
C GLN A 86 -3.58 4.84 -23.06
N ASN A 87 -2.94 4.19 -22.10
CA ASN A 87 -2.32 2.88 -22.26
C ASN A 87 -2.73 1.99 -21.07
N PRO A 88 -3.45 0.88 -21.31
CA PRO A 88 -3.86 -0.04 -20.26
C PRO A 88 -2.69 -0.77 -19.57
N LEU A 89 -1.49 -0.72 -20.14
CA LEU A 89 -0.27 -1.30 -19.56
C LEU A 89 0.52 -0.29 -18.72
N ALA A 90 0.07 0.97 -18.65
CA ALA A 90 0.75 1.98 -17.84
C ALA A 90 0.62 1.64 -16.34
N ASP A 91 1.77 1.59 -15.66
CA ASP A 91 1.89 1.24 -14.25
C ASP A 91 2.75 2.29 -13.54
N PRO A 92 2.36 2.76 -12.33
CA PRO A 92 3.17 3.66 -11.51
C PRO A 92 4.60 3.14 -11.24
N TYR A 93 4.79 1.83 -11.16
CA TYR A 93 6.10 1.22 -10.96
C TYR A 93 7.08 1.47 -12.11
N LEU A 94 6.58 1.58 -13.36
CA LEU A 94 7.41 1.82 -14.55
C LEU A 94 8.15 3.17 -14.51
N LEU A 95 7.61 4.15 -13.79
CA LEU A 95 8.25 5.46 -13.61
C LEU A 95 9.36 5.48 -12.54
N GLY A 96 9.70 4.34 -11.97
CA GLY A 96 10.74 4.27 -10.94
C GLY A 96 10.33 4.83 -9.57
N VAL A 97 9.03 5.05 -9.34
CA VAL A 97 8.49 5.57 -8.08
C VAL A 97 8.92 4.70 -6.90
N SER A 98 8.78 3.39 -7.04
CA SER A 98 9.13 2.42 -6.00
C SER A 98 10.65 2.38 -5.74
N SER A 99 11.46 2.46 -6.80
CA SER A 99 12.93 2.52 -6.69
C SER A 99 13.39 3.81 -6.01
N GLY A 100 12.74 4.93 -6.33
CA GLY A 100 13.00 6.21 -5.68
C GLY A 100 12.68 6.17 -4.19
N ALA A 101 11.53 5.63 -3.82
CA ALA A 101 11.15 5.45 -2.42
C ALA A 101 12.16 4.57 -1.68
N GLY A 102 12.51 3.40 -2.26
CA GLY A 102 13.47 2.48 -1.67
C GLY A 102 14.87 3.10 -1.49
N LEU A 103 15.34 3.85 -2.48
CA LEU A 103 16.62 4.56 -2.39
C LEU A 103 16.58 5.62 -1.28
N GLY A 104 15.52 6.43 -1.21
CA GLY A 104 15.36 7.43 -0.16
C GLY A 104 15.39 6.84 1.24
N VAL A 105 14.63 5.75 1.45
CA VAL A 105 14.62 5.03 2.73
C VAL A 105 15.99 4.42 3.04
N ALA A 106 16.65 3.79 2.07
CA ALA A 106 17.97 3.22 2.27
C ALA A 106 19.01 4.28 2.68
N LEU A 107 19.02 5.43 2.00
CA LEU A 107 19.91 6.55 2.34
C LEU A 107 19.64 7.10 3.74
N PHE A 108 18.36 7.18 4.14
CA PHE A 108 18.01 7.60 5.49
C PHE A 108 18.47 6.59 6.55
N ILE A 109 18.21 5.31 6.36
CA ILE A 109 18.62 4.26 7.32
C ILE A 109 20.13 4.22 7.49
N LEU A 110 20.89 4.36 6.39
CA LEU A 110 22.34 4.37 6.43
C LEU A 110 22.92 5.69 7.00
N GLY A 111 22.24 6.82 6.77
CA GLY A 111 22.69 8.14 7.23
C GLY A 111 22.24 8.51 8.65
N ALA A 112 21.11 7.98 9.11
CA ALA A 112 20.54 8.33 10.41
C ALA A 112 21.49 8.07 11.61
N PRO A 113 22.27 6.97 11.67
CA PRO A 113 23.25 6.77 12.73
C PRO A 113 24.35 7.82 12.73
N LEU A 114 24.79 8.29 11.56
CA LEU A 114 25.84 9.31 11.43
C LEU A 114 25.40 10.66 11.96
N LEU A 115 24.09 10.93 11.98
CA LEU A 115 23.47 12.16 12.45
C LEU A 115 22.95 12.06 13.88
N GLY A 116 23.08 10.89 14.55
CA GLY A 116 22.54 10.63 15.88
C GLY A 116 21.00 10.49 15.91
N TRP A 117 20.36 10.37 14.77
CA TRP A 117 18.88 10.30 14.67
C TRP A 117 18.31 8.93 15.02
N SER A 118 19.14 7.91 15.08
CA SER A 118 18.74 6.54 15.46
C SER A 118 18.28 6.41 16.91
N GLU A 119 18.64 7.36 17.78
CA GLU A 119 18.25 7.33 19.20
C GLU A 119 16.85 7.87 19.45
N PHE A 120 16.21 8.50 18.45
CA PHE A 120 14.89 9.09 18.57
C PHE A 120 13.84 8.28 17.79
N PRO A 121 13.02 7.41 18.43
CA PRO A 121 12.08 6.52 17.72
C PRO A 121 11.09 7.26 16.82
N LEU A 122 10.59 8.42 17.26
CA LEU A 122 9.67 9.23 16.48
C LEU A 122 10.34 9.81 15.23
N LEU A 123 11.56 10.33 15.38
CA LEU A 123 12.33 10.88 14.27
C LEU A 123 12.72 9.80 13.27
N GLN A 124 13.04 8.61 13.75
CA GLN A 124 13.34 7.46 12.91
C GLN A 124 12.10 7.03 12.09
N SER A 125 10.94 6.91 12.71
CA SER A 125 9.70 6.52 12.01
C SER A 125 9.27 7.55 10.98
N LEU A 126 9.23 8.84 11.35
CA LEU A 126 8.87 9.93 10.44
C LEU A 126 9.93 10.11 9.34
N GLY A 127 11.20 9.92 9.66
CA GLY A 127 12.30 10.02 8.73
C GLY A 127 12.26 8.94 7.65
N ILE A 128 11.92 7.70 8.00
CA ILE A 128 11.72 6.61 7.03
C ILE A 128 10.62 6.96 6.04
N VAL A 129 9.45 7.39 6.54
CA VAL A 129 8.32 7.75 5.68
C VAL A 129 8.65 8.97 4.82
N GLY A 130 9.19 10.02 5.43
CA GLY A 130 9.56 11.26 4.73
C GLY A 130 10.63 11.05 3.67
N SER A 131 11.65 10.24 3.94
CA SER A 131 12.70 9.94 2.98
C SER A 131 12.20 9.14 1.78
N GLY A 132 11.25 8.23 1.99
CA GLY A 132 10.57 7.54 0.90
C GLY A 132 9.80 8.51 -0.01
N TRP A 133 9.07 9.45 0.56
CA TRP A 133 8.36 10.48 -0.20
C TRP A 133 9.31 11.40 -0.97
N ILE A 134 10.39 11.84 -0.33
CA ILE A 134 11.42 12.69 -0.98
C ILE A 134 12.07 11.92 -2.13
N GLY A 135 12.46 10.67 -1.92
CA GLY A 135 13.06 9.82 -2.95
C GLY A 135 12.13 9.64 -4.16
N THR A 136 10.85 9.38 -3.91
CA THR A 136 9.82 9.32 -4.97
C THR A 136 9.69 10.64 -5.71
N ALA A 137 9.61 11.76 -4.99
CA ALA A 137 9.47 13.09 -5.60
C ALA A 137 10.68 13.44 -6.48
N VAL A 138 11.90 13.12 -6.05
CA VAL A 138 13.13 13.35 -6.82
C VAL A 138 13.10 12.58 -8.14
N ILE A 139 12.71 11.30 -8.12
CA ILE A 139 12.59 10.49 -9.35
C ILE A 139 11.51 11.04 -10.28
N LEU A 140 10.32 11.36 -9.76
CA LEU A 140 9.24 11.92 -10.57
C LEU A 140 9.61 13.27 -11.21
N LEU A 141 10.29 14.14 -10.46
CA LEU A 141 10.80 15.40 -11.00
C LEU A 141 11.87 15.15 -12.08
N GLY A 142 12.76 14.19 -11.86
CA GLY A 142 13.76 13.79 -12.87
C GLY A 142 13.10 13.32 -14.16
N VAL A 143 12.13 12.42 -14.07
CA VAL A 143 11.35 11.94 -15.22
C VAL A 143 10.61 13.09 -15.91
N ALA A 144 9.97 13.99 -15.15
CA ALA A 144 9.26 15.14 -15.71
C ALA A 144 10.18 16.11 -16.44
N VAL A 145 11.40 16.35 -15.93
CA VAL A 145 12.40 17.20 -16.59
C VAL A 145 12.92 16.56 -17.87
N ILE A 146 13.20 15.26 -17.85
CA ILE A 146 13.70 14.52 -19.02
C ILE A 146 12.61 14.46 -20.08
N SER A 147 11.35 14.17 -19.70
CA SER A 147 10.23 14.07 -20.63
C SER A 147 9.96 15.36 -21.41
N ARG A 148 10.24 16.53 -20.81
CA ARG A 148 10.14 17.82 -21.52
C ARG A 148 11.15 17.98 -22.67
N LYS A 149 12.29 17.29 -22.59
CA LYS A 149 13.34 17.34 -23.61
C LYS A 149 13.15 16.28 -24.70
N VAL A 150 12.41 15.22 -24.42
CA VAL A 150 12.16 14.11 -25.35
C VAL A 150 10.83 14.35 -26.05
N LYS A 151 10.87 14.65 -27.35
CA LYS A 151 9.66 14.90 -28.18
C LYS A 151 8.83 13.65 -28.46
N ASN A 152 9.33 12.45 -28.18
CA ASN A 152 8.65 11.17 -28.37
C ASN A 152 8.34 10.52 -27.03
N ILE A 153 7.06 10.34 -26.74
CA ILE A 153 6.53 9.68 -25.51
C ILE A 153 7.05 8.24 -25.39
N LEU A 154 7.36 7.56 -26.49
CA LEU A 154 7.92 6.20 -26.53
C LEU A 154 9.36 6.09 -26.00
N GLY A 155 10.07 7.19 -25.86
CA GLY A 155 11.44 7.21 -25.32
C GLY A 155 11.50 7.39 -23.79
N VAL A 156 10.36 7.50 -23.11
CA VAL A 156 10.27 7.71 -21.65
C VAL A 156 9.76 6.46 -20.93
N LEU A 157 9.16 5.52 -21.66
CA LEU A 157 8.74 4.19 -21.20
C LEU A 157 9.79 3.15 -21.60
#